data_673ab2bc70df6e33556b4314bad4d998
#
_entry.id   673ab2bc70df6e33556b4314bad4d998
#
_cell.length_a   1.000
_cell.length_b   1.000
_cell.length_c   1.000
_cell.angle_alpha   90.00
_cell.angle_beta   90.00
_cell.angle_gamma   90.00
#
_symmetry.space_group_name_H-M   'P 1'
#
loop_
_entity.id
_entity.type
_entity.pdbx_description
1 polymer ?
#
loop_
_entity_poly.entity_id
_entity_poly.type
_entity_poly.pdbx_seq_one_letter_code
_entity_poly.pdbx_strand_id
1 'polypeptide(L)'
;MSLTANCSFDLSVSDDFVGKRSGYIHIGDSTNNSGWALHSVPITSVKNGKGPRVLVLSGNHGDEYEGQTASLDLARRLEVEDVKGEILIIPVLSILASAAGTRLWPDGTNFNRVFPGKVDGTIAEKLAYFLSHDLFPTCDSVIDQHSGGRSMHFIPSITMVWVSNVELRNEMLRQSLMCKSEFTILGGEQPSTNPDSLLPGDVVRQGKAVATGEFGGSGVTTAQSMAVISSSLENYLRGMGVYVGKDVAASVYADSIDHPGKIIDSRDYSVSFASASADGIYENRVDLHQQVQAGDLVGLIHDFKSADNKVIEVRARRSGIVALVRGYSPVTTGDVVCMIGELFPSIEAFEKSLEEKSAR
;
A
#
# COMPACT_ATOMS: atom_id res chain seq x y z
N MET A 1 5.71 28.40 -3.35
CA MET A 1 6.92 27.52 -3.32
C MET A 1 6.83 26.70 -2.04
N SER A 2 7.04 25.40 -2.15
CA SER A 2 7.15 24.53 -0.99
C SER A 2 8.32 24.93 -0.09
N LEU A 3 8.18 24.70 1.22
CA LEU A 3 9.25 24.96 2.19
C LEU A 3 10.33 23.88 2.20
N THR A 4 10.04 22.69 1.64
CA THR A 4 10.89 21.49 1.82
C THR A 4 11.36 20.86 0.52
N ALA A 5 10.65 21.06 -0.58
CA ALA A 5 10.96 20.45 -1.87
C ALA A 5 10.58 21.36 -3.04
N ASN A 6 11.24 21.15 -4.18
CA ASN A 6 10.90 21.81 -5.45
C ASN A 6 10.60 20.75 -6.51
N CYS A 7 9.51 20.90 -7.23
CA CYS A 7 9.24 20.08 -8.41
C CYS A 7 9.83 20.73 -9.66
N SER A 8 10.28 19.91 -10.60
CA SER A 8 10.84 20.33 -11.89
C SER A 8 9.82 21.08 -12.76
N PHE A 9 8.54 20.99 -12.43
CA PHE A 9 7.44 21.68 -13.11
C PHE A 9 6.38 22.13 -12.11
N ASP A 10 5.51 23.03 -12.53
CA ASP A 10 4.42 23.54 -11.70
C ASP A 10 3.41 22.43 -11.37
N LEU A 11 3.10 22.25 -10.09
CA LEU A 11 2.10 21.30 -9.56
C LEU A 11 0.83 22.02 -9.07
N SER A 12 0.73 23.33 -9.28
CA SER A 12 -0.47 24.05 -8.84
C SER A 12 -1.72 23.61 -9.63
N VAL A 13 -2.87 23.68 -8.97
CA VAL A 13 -4.16 23.38 -9.63
C VAL A 13 -4.45 24.35 -10.77
N SER A 14 -3.93 25.58 -10.67
CA SER A 14 -4.10 26.64 -11.68
C SER A 14 -3.17 26.51 -12.90
N ASP A 15 -2.29 25.50 -12.94
CA ASP A 15 -1.45 25.26 -14.11
C ASP A 15 -2.31 24.84 -15.32
N ASP A 16 -2.28 25.64 -16.37
CA ASP A 16 -3.03 25.42 -17.61
C ASP A 16 -2.36 24.45 -18.57
N PHE A 17 -1.28 23.79 -18.16
CA PHE A 17 -0.58 22.82 -18.99
C PHE A 17 -1.52 21.67 -19.39
N VAL A 18 -1.49 21.34 -20.67
CA VAL A 18 -2.10 20.12 -21.24
C VAL A 18 -1.00 19.31 -21.91
N GLY A 19 -0.89 18.04 -21.56
CA GLY A 19 0.17 17.18 -22.08
C GLY A 19 0.68 16.19 -21.06
N LYS A 20 1.77 15.53 -21.41
CA LYS A 20 2.53 14.63 -20.52
C LYS A 20 3.90 15.24 -20.24
N ARG A 21 4.25 15.30 -18.97
CA ARG A 21 5.58 15.75 -18.53
C ARG A 21 6.08 14.88 -17.40
N SER A 22 7.37 14.57 -17.45
CA SER A 22 8.07 13.85 -16.40
C SER A 22 9.20 14.72 -15.86
N GLY A 23 9.48 14.57 -14.58
CA GLY A 23 10.50 15.33 -13.88
C GLY A 23 10.76 14.77 -12.49
N TYR A 24 11.15 15.63 -11.58
CA TYR A 24 11.57 15.24 -10.24
C TYR A 24 11.04 16.19 -9.18
N ILE A 25 10.77 15.64 -8.02
CA ILE A 25 10.65 16.37 -6.76
C ILE A 25 12.04 16.38 -6.14
N HIS A 26 12.63 17.56 -6.03
CA HIS A 26 13.99 17.76 -5.53
C HIS A 26 13.95 18.14 -4.06
N ILE A 27 14.72 17.43 -3.23
CA ILE A 27 14.83 17.66 -1.80
C ILE A 27 16.28 17.92 -1.47
N GLY A 28 16.56 19.09 -0.91
CA GLY A 28 17.92 19.47 -0.50
C GLY A 28 18.37 18.75 0.77
N ASP A 29 19.66 18.38 0.79
CA ASP A 29 20.29 17.73 1.91
C ASP A 29 21.75 18.22 2.09
N SER A 30 22.33 17.87 3.23
CA SER A 30 23.74 18.09 3.53
C SER A 30 24.28 16.89 4.30
N THR A 31 25.30 16.27 3.76
CA THR A 31 25.90 15.05 4.34
C THR A 31 27.40 15.23 4.54
N ASN A 32 28.04 14.32 5.27
CA ASN A 32 29.49 14.31 5.43
C ASN A 32 30.25 14.20 4.09
N ASN A 33 29.62 13.61 3.07
CA ASN A 33 30.24 13.41 1.76
C ASN A 33 29.88 14.51 0.75
N SER A 34 28.86 15.33 1.04
CA SER A 34 28.40 16.41 0.17
C SER A 34 27.75 17.50 1.00
N GLY A 35 28.33 18.69 0.98
CA GLY A 35 27.78 19.88 1.65
C GLY A 35 26.48 20.37 1.00
N TRP A 36 26.26 20.04 -0.28
CA TRP A 36 25.04 20.32 -1.04
C TRP A 36 24.64 19.08 -1.83
N ALA A 37 23.81 18.27 -1.22
CA ALA A 37 23.21 17.09 -1.86
C ALA A 37 21.80 17.43 -2.34
N LEU A 38 21.36 16.77 -3.41
CA LEU A 38 20.03 16.88 -3.95
C LEU A 38 19.49 15.48 -4.21
N HIS A 39 18.42 15.11 -3.51
CA HIS A 39 17.71 13.88 -3.75
C HIS A 39 16.51 14.15 -4.67
N SER A 40 16.34 13.29 -5.67
CA SER A 40 15.36 13.50 -6.75
C SER A 40 14.41 12.33 -6.81
N VAL A 41 13.13 12.56 -6.43
CA VAL A 41 12.06 11.58 -6.50
C VAL A 41 11.32 11.76 -7.82
N PRO A 42 11.19 10.71 -8.66
CA PRO A 42 10.56 10.84 -9.97
C PRO A 42 9.06 11.12 -9.85
N ILE A 43 8.57 11.99 -10.72
CA ILE A 43 7.15 12.31 -10.85
C ILE A 43 6.77 12.48 -12.31
N THR A 44 5.59 11.98 -12.67
CA THR A 44 4.98 12.20 -14.00
C THR A 44 3.59 12.79 -13.81
N SER A 45 3.26 13.82 -14.61
CA SER A 45 1.93 14.37 -14.75
C SER A 45 1.43 14.15 -16.17
N VAL A 46 0.23 13.58 -16.29
CA VAL A 46 -0.51 13.51 -17.56
C VAL A 46 -1.82 14.24 -17.36
N LYS A 47 -2.01 15.34 -18.09
CA LYS A 47 -3.14 16.25 -17.90
C LYS A 47 -3.85 16.53 -19.22
N ASN A 48 -5.18 16.41 -19.22
CA ASN A 48 -6.02 16.69 -20.36
C ASN A 48 -7.38 17.25 -19.92
N GLY A 49 -7.49 18.57 -20.02
CA GLY A 49 -8.72 19.30 -19.75
C GLY A 49 -9.14 19.30 -18.26
N LYS A 50 -10.44 19.49 -18.05
CA LYS A 50 -11.04 19.53 -16.71
C LYS A 50 -11.50 18.13 -16.31
N GLY A 51 -11.26 17.78 -15.07
CA GLY A 51 -11.65 16.49 -14.49
C GLY A 51 -10.99 16.28 -13.13
N PRO A 52 -11.12 15.08 -12.55
CA PRO A 52 -10.48 14.74 -11.30
C PRO A 52 -8.96 14.81 -11.39
N ARG A 53 -8.32 15.13 -10.27
CA ARG A 53 -6.87 15.06 -10.09
C ARG A 53 -6.55 13.91 -9.14
N VAL A 54 -5.99 12.84 -9.69
CA VAL A 54 -5.71 11.60 -8.95
C VAL A 54 -4.21 11.41 -8.79
N LEU A 55 -3.79 11.13 -7.57
CA LEU A 55 -2.39 10.87 -7.23
C LEU A 55 -2.16 9.37 -7.03
N VAL A 56 -1.26 8.82 -7.82
CA VAL A 56 -0.78 7.43 -7.72
C VAL A 56 0.57 7.43 -7.04
N LEU A 57 0.66 6.72 -5.92
CA LEU A 57 1.87 6.59 -5.11
C LEU A 57 2.30 5.13 -5.02
N SER A 58 3.61 4.90 -5.01
CA SER A 58 4.22 3.60 -4.79
C SER A 58 5.62 3.74 -4.21
N GLY A 59 6.18 2.64 -3.71
CA GLY A 59 7.53 2.67 -3.15
C GLY A 59 7.63 3.50 -1.87
N ASN A 60 6.56 3.54 -1.08
CA ASN A 60 6.55 4.05 0.29
C ASN A 60 7.62 3.30 1.12
N HIS A 61 7.71 1.98 0.95
CA HIS A 61 8.85 1.18 1.39
C HIS A 61 9.67 0.72 0.17
N GLY A 62 10.99 0.68 0.31
CA GLY A 62 11.87 0.46 -0.83
C GLY A 62 11.92 -0.97 -1.35
N ASP A 63 11.59 -1.96 -0.54
CA ASP A 63 11.58 -3.38 -0.88
C ASP A 63 10.20 -3.92 -1.36
N GLU A 64 9.25 -3.01 -1.61
CA GLU A 64 7.90 -3.31 -2.12
C GLU A 64 7.83 -2.97 -3.62
N TYR A 65 8.15 -3.96 -4.47
CA TYR A 65 8.48 -3.70 -5.88
C TYR A 65 7.28 -3.71 -6.83
N GLU A 66 6.18 -4.37 -6.49
CA GLU A 66 5.01 -4.54 -7.36
C GLU A 66 4.40 -3.17 -7.73
N GLY A 67 4.16 -2.32 -6.72
CA GLY A 67 3.65 -0.97 -6.91
C GLY A 67 4.59 -0.09 -7.72
N GLN A 68 5.89 -0.15 -7.42
CA GLN A 68 6.91 0.60 -8.14
C GLN A 68 6.93 0.24 -9.62
N THR A 69 6.90 -1.06 -9.92
CA THR A 69 6.94 -1.58 -11.30
C THR A 69 5.67 -1.20 -12.06
N ALA A 70 4.49 -1.40 -11.46
CA ALA A 70 3.20 -1.06 -12.09
C ALA A 70 3.07 0.45 -12.36
N SER A 71 3.50 1.29 -11.42
CA SER A 71 3.45 2.75 -11.56
C SER A 71 4.47 3.28 -12.57
N LEU A 72 5.67 2.70 -12.65
CA LEU A 72 6.64 3.02 -13.69
C LEU A 72 6.13 2.63 -15.08
N ASP A 73 5.46 1.48 -15.20
CA ASP A 73 4.85 1.05 -16.45
C ASP A 73 3.70 1.98 -16.85
N LEU A 74 2.81 2.29 -15.92
CA LEU A 74 1.72 3.24 -16.16
C LEU A 74 2.26 4.60 -16.61
N ALA A 75 3.27 5.14 -15.93
CA ALA A 75 3.88 6.42 -16.28
C ALA A 75 4.46 6.42 -17.70
N ARG A 76 5.03 5.29 -18.16
CA ARG A 76 5.57 5.17 -19.53
C ARG A 76 4.49 5.12 -20.59
N ARG A 77 3.47 4.29 -20.41
CA ARG A 77 2.47 3.97 -21.45
C ARG A 77 1.27 4.91 -21.53
N LEU A 78 1.01 5.69 -20.45
CA LEU A 78 -0.14 6.59 -20.41
C LEU A 78 0.04 7.73 -21.41
N GLU A 79 -0.93 7.93 -22.30
CA GLU A 79 -0.95 9.00 -23.28
C GLU A 79 -1.96 10.10 -22.87
N VAL A 80 -1.82 11.28 -23.44
CA VAL A 80 -2.65 12.44 -23.07
C VAL A 80 -4.13 12.19 -23.38
N GLU A 81 -4.41 11.52 -24.50
CA GLU A 81 -5.75 11.17 -24.95
C GLU A 81 -6.47 10.18 -24.05
N ASP A 82 -5.71 9.43 -23.25
CA ASP A 82 -6.25 8.47 -22.28
C ASP A 82 -6.76 9.13 -21.00
N VAL A 83 -6.51 10.44 -20.82
CA VAL A 83 -6.76 11.14 -19.56
C VAL A 83 -7.86 12.17 -19.72
N LYS A 84 -8.71 12.30 -18.69
CA LYS A 84 -9.65 13.40 -18.48
C LYS A 84 -9.44 13.98 -17.08
N GLY A 85 -8.86 15.18 -16.99
CA GLY A 85 -8.38 15.74 -15.74
C GLY A 85 -6.87 15.57 -15.61
N GLU A 86 -6.37 15.08 -14.48
CA GLU A 86 -4.93 14.92 -14.26
C GLU A 86 -4.61 13.65 -13.48
N ILE A 87 -3.66 12.85 -13.97
CA ILE A 87 -3.05 11.76 -13.25
C ILE A 87 -1.62 12.15 -12.90
N LEU A 88 -1.34 12.24 -11.59
CA LEU A 88 0.00 12.41 -11.04
C LEU A 88 0.51 11.04 -10.58
N ILE A 89 1.73 10.70 -10.96
CA ILE A 89 2.34 9.40 -10.62
C ILE A 89 3.70 9.65 -9.98
N ILE A 90 3.86 9.20 -8.74
CA ILE A 90 5.15 9.12 -8.03
C ILE A 90 5.46 7.64 -7.83
N PRO A 91 6.21 7.02 -8.75
CA PRO A 91 6.35 5.57 -8.79
C PRO A 91 7.28 5.03 -7.70
N VAL A 92 8.17 5.85 -7.15
CA VAL A 92 9.17 5.45 -6.16
C VAL A 92 9.36 6.58 -5.16
N LEU A 93 8.59 6.57 -4.07
CA LEU A 93 8.68 7.58 -3.01
C LEU A 93 10.01 7.50 -2.25
N SER A 94 10.33 6.33 -1.73
CA SER A 94 11.53 6.08 -0.93
C SER A 94 12.71 5.70 -1.82
N ILE A 95 13.17 6.64 -2.68
CA ILE A 95 14.16 6.38 -3.72
C ILE A 95 15.47 5.77 -3.18
N LEU A 96 15.93 6.21 -2.01
CA LEU A 96 17.17 5.70 -1.40
C LEU A 96 16.96 4.30 -0.82
N ALA A 97 15.82 4.02 -0.23
CA ALA A 97 15.45 2.70 0.28
C ALA A 97 15.28 1.69 -0.88
N SER A 98 14.62 2.12 -1.97
CA SER A 98 14.45 1.29 -3.18
C SER A 98 15.77 0.96 -3.85
N ALA A 99 16.69 1.93 -3.94
CA ALA A 99 18.03 1.70 -4.47
C ALA A 99 18.85 0.73 -3.60
N ALA A 100 18.62 0.72 -2.29
CA ALA A 100 19.27 -0.19 -1.35
C ALA A 100 18.55 -1.56 -1.23
N GLY A 101 17.35 -1.71 -1.78
CA GLY A 101 16.51 -2.91 -1.63
C GLY A 101 16.08 -3.15 -0.19
N THR A 102 15.81 -2.08 0.56
CA THR A 102 15.45 -2.12 1.97
C THR A 102 14.10 -1.46 2.23
N ARG A 103 13.41 -1.89 3.28
CA ARG A 103 12.15 -1.29 3.72
C ARG A 103 12.37 0.15 4.19
N LEU A 104 13.40 0.37 4.97
CA LEU A 104 13.71 1.64 5.62
C LEU A 104 14.71 2.46 4.79
N TRP A 105 14.66 3.77 4.96
CA TRP A 105 15.67 4.67 4.44
C TRP A 105 17.05 4.35 5.07
N PRO A 106 18.17 4.75 4.43
CA PRO A 106 19.51 4.44 4.93
C PRO A 106 19.81 4.95 6.34
N ASP A 107 19.11 5.98 6.79
CA ASP A 107 19.18 6.53 8.15
C ASP A 107 18.30 5.76 9.17
N GLY A 108 17.65 4.69 8.75
CA GLY A 108 16.72 3.89 9.56
C GLY A 108 15.29 4.42 9.61
N THR A 109 14.98 5.51 8.91
CA THR A 109 13.64 6.09 8.89
C THR A 109 12.65 5.19 8.16
N ASN A 110 11.52 4.88 8.80
CA ASN A 110 10.36 4.30 8.13
C ASN A 110 9.50 5.44 7.57
N PHE A 111 9.46 5.58 6.24
CA PHE A 111 8.72 6.66 5.59
C PHE A 111 7.23 6.67 5.97
N ASN A 112 6.63 5.50 6.10
CA ASN A 112 5.23 5.36 6.52
C ASN A 112 5.04 5.51 8.05
N ARG A 113 5.88 6.30 8.73
CA ARG A 113 5.78 6.63 10.17
C ARG A 113 6.14 8.08 10.46
N VAL A 114 6.38 8.89 9.43
CA VAL A 114 6.86 10.26 9.60
C VAL A 114 5.88 11.34 9.18
N PHE A 115 4.68 10.97 8.75
CA PHE A 115 3.65 11.95 8.38
C PHE A 115 3.13 12.73 9.60
N PRO A 116 2.78 14.02 9.43
CA PRO A 116 2.75 14.82 8.20
C PRO A 116 4.11 15.39 7.77
N GLY A 117 5.21 14.93 8.34
CA GLY A 117 6.56 15.42 8.04
C GLY A 117 6.99 16.64 8.84
N LYS A 118 8.19 17.14 8.54
CA LYS A 118 8.79 18.34 9.18
C LYS A 118 9.60 19.15 8.18
N VAL A 119 9.56 20.48 8.31
CA VAL A 119 10.28 21.41 7.43
C VAL A 119 11.80 21.26 7.53
N ASP A 120 12.30 21.11 8.75
CA ASP A 120 13.72 21.00 9.11
C ASP A 120 14.13 19.57 9.51
N GLY A 121 13.34 18.59 9.09
CA GLY A 121 13.57 17.18 9.37
C GLY A 121 14.57 16.50 8.45
N THR A 122 14.61 15.16 8.53
CA THR A 122 15.34 14.30 7.60
C THR A 122 14.80 14.45 6.18
N ILE A 123 15.49 13.89 5.18
CA ILE A 123 15.00 13.88 3.77
C ILE A 123 13.60 13.27 3.69
N ALA A 124 13.37 12.15 4.38
CA ALA A 124 12.08 11.48 4.44
C ALA A 124 10.99 12.39 5.06
N GLU A 125 11.29 13.04 6.19
CA GLU A 125 10.34 13.98 6.83
C GLU A 125 10.05 15.21 5.95
N LYS A 126 11.04 15.72 5.21
CA LYS A 126 10.85 16.83 4.26
C LYS A 126 9.96 16.41 3.09
N LEU A 127 10.15 15.20 2.55
CA LEU A 127 9.29 14.66 1.49
C LEU A 127 7.85 14.47 2.00
N ALA A 128 7.70 13.88 3.19
CA ALA A 128 6.39 13.70 3.81
C ALA A 128 5.68 15.05 4.03
N TYR A 129 6.42 16.09 4.47
CA TYR A 129 5.87 17.43 4.61
C TYR A 129 5.36 17.98 3.27
N PHE A 130 6.15 17.87 2.20
CA PHE A 130 5.75 18.30 0.86
C PHE A 130 4.48 17.58 0.40
N LEU A 131 4.41 16.26 0.56
CA LEU A 131 3.24 15.48 0.20
C LEU A 131 2.00 15.95 0.98
N SER A 132 2.13 16.04 2.30
CA SER A 132 1.04 16.36 3.22
C SER A 132 0.49 17.78 3.02
N HIS A 133 1.36 18.77 2.85
CA HIS A 133 0.98 20.19 2.90
C HIS A 133 0.83 20.81 1.52
N ASP A 134 1.61 20.35 0.53
CA ASP A 134 1.63 20.98 -0.79
C ASP A 134 0.92 20.13 -1.86
N LEU A 135 0.95 18.78 -1.76
CA LEU A 135 0.43 17.93 -2.83
C LEU A 135 -0.94 17.32 -2.51
N PHE A 136 -1.12 16.64 -1.38
CA PHE A 136 -2.40 16.00 -1.02
C PHE A 136 -3.59 16.97 -1.03
N PRO A 137 -3.46 18.21 -0.52
CA PRO A 137 -4.57 19.16 -0.57
C PRO A 137 -5.09 19.44 -1.98
N THR A 138 -4.24 19.30 -2.99
CA THR A 138 -4.57 19.59 -4.40
C THR A 138 -5.20 18.44 -5.16
N CYS A 139 -5.20 17.23 -4.58
CA CYS A 139 -5.70 16.01 -5.21
C CYS A 139 -7.12 15.69 -4.75
N ASP A 140 -7.96 15.20 -5.65
CA ASP A 140 -9.30 14.72 -5.33
C ASP A 140 -9.27 13.33 -4.71
N SER A 141 -8.26 12.52 -5.05
CA SER A 141 -8.07 11.19 -4.50
C SER A 141 -6.62 10.73 -4.57
N VAL A 142 -6.26 9.80 -3.68
CA VAL A 142 -4.92 9.21 -3.56
C VAL A 142 -5.05 7.69 -3.56
N ILE A 143 -4.17 7.01 -4.29
CA ILE A 143 -3.96 5.58 -4.17
C ILE A 143 -2.50 5.31 -3.81
N ASP A 144 -2.26 4.55 -2.73
CA ASP A 144 -0.92 4.18 -2.25
C ASP A 144 -0.74 2.65 -2.33
N GLN A 145 0.22 2.21 -3.12
CA GLN A 145 0.40 0.80 -3.47
C GLN A 145 1.59 0.21 -2.73
N HIS A 146 1.28 -0.75 -1.87
CA HIS A 146 2.21 -1.52 -1.07
C HIS A 146 2.29 -2.98 -1.51
N SER A 147 3.20 -3.70 -0.90
CA SER A 147 3.25 -5.16 -0.83
C SER A 147 3.91 -5.59 0.48
N GLY A 148 4.00 -6.90 0.71
CA GLY A 148 4.62 -7.44 1.93
C GLY A 148 6.13 -7.17 2.07
N GLY A 149 6.75 -6.52 1.08
CA GLY A 149 8.19 -6.34 1.04
C GLY A 149 8.92 -7.67 1.18
N ARG A 150 10.10 -7.67 1.78
CA ARG A 150 10.89 -8.88 1.98
C ARG A 150 10.28 -9.83 3.02
N SER A 151 9.64 -9.29 4.04
CA SER A 151 9.29 -10.06 5.25
C SER A 151 7.94 -10.76 5.19
N MET A 152 7.03 -10.30 4.36
CA MET A 152 5.65 -10.80 4.28
C MET A 152 5.24 -11.10 2.85
N HIS A 153 4.24 -11.96 2.69
CA HIS A 153 3.61 -12.22 1.41
C HIS A 153 2.09 -12.20 1.60
N PHE A 154 1.43 -11.27 0.92
CA PHE A 154 -0.03 -11.11 0.98
C PHE A 154 -0.72 -11.80 -0.20
N ILE A 155 -1.97 -12.18 -0.01
CA ILE A 155 -2.89 -12.31 -1.13
C ILE A 155 -2.95 -10.95 -1.84
N PRO A 156 -2.72 -10.87 -3.16
CA PRO A 156 -2.86 -9.61 -3.86
C PRO A 156 -4.25 -9.01 -3.66
N SER A 157 -4.33 -7.87 -2.98
CA SER A 157 -5.59 -7.33 -2.47
C SER A 157 -5.55 -5.81 -2.34
N ILE A 158 -6.73 -5.21 -2.34
CA ILE A 158 -6.91 -3.86 -1.84
C ILE A 158 -7.06 -3.92 -0.32
N THR A 159 -6.54 -2.93 0.38
CA THR A 159 -6.65 -2.83 1.83
C THR A 159 -7.33 -1.53 2.23
N MET A 160 -8.01 -1.55 3.36
CA MET A 160 -8.69 -0.39 3.88
C MET A 160 -8.68 -0.42 5.41
N VAL A 161 -8.26 0.67 6.04
CA VAL A 161 -8.44 0.86 7.48
C VAL A 161 -9.88 1.28 7.76
N TRP A 162 -10.52 0.61 8.73
CA TRP A 162 -11.90 0.88 9.10
C TRP A 162 -11.99 2.09 10.01
N VAL A 163 -12.21 3.28 9.42
CA VAL A 163 -12.29 4.55 10.16
C VAL A 163 -13.66 4.78 10.77
N SER A 164 -13.73 5.58 11.84
CA SER A 164 -14.97 5.88 12.57
C SER A 164 -15.91 6.84 11.82
N ASN A 165 -15.35 7.77 11.02
CA ASN A 165 -16.15 8.66 10.19
C ASN A 165 -16.88 7.86 9.09
N VAL A 166 -18.19 7.76 9.18
CA VAL A 166 -19.03 6.91 8.32
C VAL A 166 -19.00 7.37 6.86
N GLU A 167 -19.09 8.68 6.60
CA GLU A 167 -19.11 9.22 5.24
C GLU A 167 -17.78 8.94 4.53
N LEU A 168 -16.68 9.25 5.22
CA LEU A 168 -15.34 9.01 4.69
C LEU A 168 -15.06 7.50 4.51
N ARG A 169 -15.48 6.68 5.46
CA ARG A 169 -15.38 5.23 5.37
C ARG A 169 -16.12 4.65 4.16
N ASN A 170 -17.34 5.12 3.91
CA ASN A 170 -18.13 4.70 2.75
C ASN A 170 -17.48 5.13 1.44
N GLU A 171 -16.89 6.33 1.40
CA GLU A 171 -16.15 6.79 0.23
C GLU A 171 -14.86 5.99 0.01
N MET A 172 -14.09 5.68 1.07
CA MET A 172 -12.91 4.81 0.99
C MET A 172 -13.29 3.40 0.49
N LEU A 173 -14.39 2.85 1.00
CA LEU A 173 -14.90 1.56 0.56
C LEU A 173 -15.31 1.59 -0.92
N ARG A 174 -16.04 2.62 -1.34
CA ARG A 174 -16.42 2.82 -2.75
C ARG A 174 -15.18 2.86 -3.65
N GLN A 175 -14.16 3.62 -3.26
CA GLN A 175 -12.91 3.72 -4.02
C GLN A 175 -12.13 2.39 -4.03
N SER A 176 -12.10 1.67 -2.92
CA SER A 176 -11.48 0.34 -2.83
C SER A 176 -12.15 -0.67 -3.77
N LEU A 177 -13.47 -0.66 -3.84
CA LEU A 177 -14.24 -1.54 -4.72
C LEU A 177 -14.10 -1.17 -6.22
N MET A 178 -13.79 0.08 -6.55
CA MET A 178 -13.46 0.49 -7.93
C MET A 178 -12.24 -0.25 -8.49
N CYS A 179 -11.31 -0.68 -7.65
CA CYS A 179 -10.14 -1.45 -8.06
C CYS A 179 -10.51 -2.83 -8.65
N LYS A 180 -11.73 -3.34 -8.38
CA LYS A 180 -12.23 -4.65 -8.82
C LYS A 180 -11.27 -5.81 -8.50
N SER A 181 -10.53 -5.70 -7.40
CA SER A 181 -9.70 -6.78 -6.89
C SER A 181 -10.58 -7.90 -6.32
N GLU A 182 -10.12 -9.14 -6.43
CA GLU A 182 -10.84 -10.29 -5.84
C GLU A 182 -11.05 -10.12 -4.34
N PHE A 183 -10.06 -9.54 -3.65
CA PHE A 183 -10.10 -9.36 -2.20
C PHE A 183 -9.94 -7.89 -1.81
N THR A 184 -10.77 -7.47 -0.87
CA THR A 184 -10.57 -6.26 -0.08
C THR A 184 -10.39 -6.64 1.38
N ILE A 185 -9.24 -6.36 1.95
CA ILE A 185 -8.91 -6.63 3.35
C ILE A 185 -9.30 -5.41 4.18
N LEU A 186 -10.19 -5.60 5.14
CA LEU A 186 -10.54 -4.58 6.12
C LEU A 186 -9.64 -4.74 7.35
N GLY A 187 -8.79 -3.75 7.58
CA GLY A 187 -7.89 -3.68 8.73
C GLY A 187 -8.46 -2.80 9.84
N GLY A 188 -8.11 -3.10 11.07
CA GLY A 188 -8.28 -2.22 12.23
C GLY A 188 -7.02 -1.40 12.52
N GLU A 189 -7.10 -0.59 13.56
CA GLU A 189 -5.94 0.11 14.08
C GLU A 189 -4.91 -0.89 14.63
N GLN A 190 -3.67 -0.73 14.22
CA GLN A 190 -2.58 -1.58 14.72
C GLN A 190 -2.13 -1.09 16.11
N PRO A 191 -2.02 -1.99 17.09
CA PRO A 191 -1.44 -1.63 18.39
C PRO A 191 -0.05 -0.99 18.21
N SER A 192 0.25 0.03 18.99
CA SER A 192 1.55 0.71 18.99
C SER A 192 1.89 1.50 17.71
N THR A 193 0.94 1.69 16.80
CA THR A 193 1.11 2.56 15.63
C THR A 193 0.19 3.76 15.77
N ASN A 194 0.75 4.98 15.68
CA ASN A 194 -0.06 6.18 15.56
C ASN A 194 -0.63 6.25 14.13
N PRO A 195 -1.95 6.11 13.92
CA PRO A 195 -2.53 6.13 12.58
C PRO A 195 -2.18 7.40 11.80
N ASP A 196 -2.11 8.55 12.48
CA ASP A 196 -1.83 9.85 11.85
C ASP A 196 -0.40 9.98 11.33
N SER A 197 0.51 9.10 11.76
CA SER A 197 1.89 9.05 11.26
C SER A 197 2.06 8.23 9.97
N LEU A 198 0.99 7.58 9.52
CA LEU A 198 0.94 6.83 8.28
C LEU A 198 0.56 7.76 7.12
N LEU A 199 1.03 7.48 5.91
CA LEU A 199 0.60 8.19 4.70
C LEU A 199 -0.93 8.14 4.53
N PRO A 200 -1.59 6.96 4.52
CA PRO A 200 -3.04 6.91 4.40
C PRO A 200 -3.75 7.58 5.58
N GLY A 201 -3.20 7.51 6.78
CA GLY A 201 -3.75 8.19 7.95
C GLY A 201 -3.72 9.71 7.83
N ASP A 202 -2.64 10.26 7.28
CA ASP A 202 -2.55 11.71 7.02
C ASP A 202 -3.55 12.18 5.96
N VAL A 203 -3.75 11.41 4.88
CA VAL A 203 -4.78 11.69 3.87
C VAL A 203 -6.19 11.67 4.49
N VAL A 204 -6.48 10.66 5.32
CA VAL A 204 -7.75 10.53 6.07
C VAL A 204 -7.96 11.71 7.03
N ARG A 205 -6.92 12.12 7.75
CA ARG A 205 -6.95 13.27 8.67
C ARG A 205 -7.30 14.58 7.94
N GLN A 206 -6.93 14.69 6.65
CA GLN A 206 -7.32 15.81 5.79
C GLN A 206 -8.74 15.69 5.24
N GLY A 207 -9.52 14.69 5.65
CA GLY A 207 -10.89 14.45 5.20
C GLY A 207 -11.01 13.87 3.80
N LYS A 208 -9.93 13.27 3.29
CA LYS A 208 -9.89 12.69 1.95
C LYS A 208 -9.87 11.16 1.99
N ALA A 209 -10.53 10.55 1.03
CA ALA A 209 -10.46 9.11 0.84
C ALA A 209 -9.11 8.71 0.23
N VAL A 210 -8.62 7.55 0.64
CA VAL A 210 -7.43 6.92 0.11
C VAL A 210 -7.71 5.44 -0.13
N ALA A 211 -7.32 4.94 -1.29
CA ALA A 211 -7.25 3.50 -1.55
C ALA A 211 -5.81 3.03 -1.29
N THR A 212 -5.67 1.90 -0.64
CA THR A 212 -4.38 1.25 -0.42
C THR A 212 -4.42 -0.19 -0.93
N GLY A 213 -3.27 -0.78 -1.22
CA GLY A 213 -3.21 -2.17 -1.64
C GLY A 213 -1.98 -2.89 -1.11
N GLU A 214 -2.10 -4.22 -0.97
CA GLU A 214 -1.02 -5.12 -0.61
C GLU A 214 -0.93 -6.22 -1.69
N PHE A 215 0.07 -6.16 -2.57
CA PHE A 215 0.11 -6.95 -3.79
C PHE A 215 1.26 -7.97 -3.81
N GLY A 216 1.20 -9.01 -2.96
CA GLY A 216 2.25 -10.02 -2.89
C GLY A 216 3.32 -9.70 -1.87
N GLY A 217 4.59 -9.75 -2.26
CA GLY A 217 5.73 -9.53 -1.34
C GLY A 217 6.84 -10.56 -1.51
N SER A 218 7.52 -10.92 -0.41
CA SER A 218 8.74 -11.77 -0.38
C SER A 218 9.92 -11.16 -1.16
N GLY A 219 9.88 -9.86 -1.43
CA GLY A 219 10.91 -9.14 -2.18
C GLY A 219 10.98 -9.50 -3.67
N VAL A 220 9.90 -10.01 -4.25
CA VAL A 220 9.81 -10.40 -5.67
C VAL A 220 8.49 -9.95 -6.29
N THR A 221 8.51 -9.73 -7.60
CA THR A 221 7.29 -9.55 -8.38
C THR A 221 6.89 -10.87 -9.01
N THR A 222 5.61 -11.27 -8.90
CA THR A 222 5.09 -12.45 -9.59
C THR A 222 4.18 -12.05 -10.75
N ALA A 223 3.99 -12.92 -11.73
CA ALA A 223 3.04 -12.66 -12.82
C ALA A 223 1.63 -12.37 -12.28
N GLN A 224 1.21 -13.11 -11.24
CA GLN A 224 -0.09 -12.92 -10.60
C GLN A 224 -0.18 -11.56 -9.90
N SER A 225 0.80 -11.20 -9.06
CA SER A 225 0.78 -9.91 -8.35
C SER A 225 0.78 -8.73 -9.33
N MET A 226 1.57 -8.83 -10.41
CA MET A 226 1.62 -7.79 -11.43
C MET A 226 0.31 -7.68 -12.22
N ALA A 227 -0.35 -8.79 -12.53
CA ALA A 227 -1.67 -8.77 -13.19
C ALA A 227 -2.72 -8.07 -12.30
N VAL A 228 -2.77 -8.44 -11.02
CA VAL A 228 -3.75 -7.87 -10.07
C VAL A 228 -3.51 -6.37 -9.87
N ILE A 229 -2.27 -5.96 -9.57
CA ILE A 229 -1.98 -4.54 -9.29
C ILE A 229 -2.22 -3.66 -10.53
N SER A 230 -1.81 -4.10 -11.72
CA SER A 230 -1.99 -3.33 -12.95
C SER A 230 -3.47 -3.16 -13.29
N SER A 231 -4.25 -4.24 -13.19
CA SER A 231 -5.71 -4.20 -13.42
C SER A 231 -6.42 -3.35 -12.37
N SER A 232 -6.06 -3.52 -11.10
CA SER A 232 -6.65 -2.74 -9.99
C SER A 232 -6.39 -1.25 -10.16
N LEU A 233 -5.18 -0.86 -10.57
CA LEU A 233 -4.83 0.53 -10.79
C LEU A 233 -5.60 1.14 -11.96
N GLU A 234 -5.70 0.46 -13.09
CA GLU A 234 -6.50 0.95 -14.23
C GLU A 234 -7.98 1.04 -13.88
N ASN A 235 -8.53 0.02 -13.23
CA ASN A 235 -9.93 0.03 -12.79
C ASN A 235 -10.22 1.17 -11.83
N TYR A 236 -9.32 1.44 -10.88
CA TYR A 236 -9.42 2.57 -9.98
C TYR A 236 -9.47 3.91 -10.74
N LEU A 237 -8.52 4.14 -11.64
CA LEU A 237 -8.45 5.37 -12.42
C LEU A 237 -9.67 5.56 -13.34
N ARG A 238 -10.23 4.46 -13.89
CA ARG A 238 -11.49 4.47 -14.64
C ARG A 238 -12.67 4.79 -13.72
N GLY A 239 -12.74 4.16 -12.56
CA GLY A 239 -13.78 4.41 -11.57
C GLY A 239 -13.78 5.85 -11.06
N MET A 240 -12.61 6.48 -10.95
CA MET A 240 -12.47 7.91 -10.64
C MET A 240 -12.81 8.83 -11.84
N GLY A 241 -13.02 8.28 -13.03
CA GLY A 241 -13.35 9.03 -14.23
C GLY A 241 -12.17 9.81 -14.83
N VAL A 242 -10.94 9.53 -14.41
CA VAL A 242 -9.73 10.21 -14.88
C VAL A 242 -9.04 9.48 -16.04
N TYR A 243 -9.22 8.13 -16.13
CA TYR A 243 -8.68 7.32 -17.22
C TYR A 243 -9.80 6.88 -18.17
N VAL A 244 -9.69 7.21 -19.45
CA VAL A 244 -10.68 6.93 -20.50
C VAL A 244 -10.08 6.12 -21.68
N GLY A 245 -8.81 5.75 -21.57
CA GLY A 245 -8.07 4.97 -22.57
C GLY A 245 -8.51 3.51 -22.68
N LYS A 246 -7.84 2.74 -23.49
CA LYS A 246 -8.07 1.30 -23.63
C LYS A 246 -7.63 0.55 -22.37
N ASP A 247 -8.20 -0.62 -22.14
CA ASP A 247 -7.76 -1.54 -21.09
C ASP A 247 -6.46 -2.22 -21.54
N VAL A 248 -5.34 -1.71 -21.02
CA VAL A 248 -4.00 -2.23 -21.37
C VAL A 248 -3.61 -3.36 -20.45
N ALA A 249 -4.01 -3.31 -19.18
CA ALA A 249 -3.72 -4.37 -18.22
C ALA A 249 -4.33 -5.71 -18.70
N ALA A 250 -5.57 -5.71 -19.15
CA ALA A 250 -6.21 -6.88 -19.73
C ALA A 250 -5.52 -7.40 -21.01
N SER A 251 -4.84 -6.54 -21.76
CA SER A 251 -4.12 -6.96 -22.97
C SER A 251 -2.75 -7.60 -22.70
N VAL A 252 -2.13 -7.25 -21.57
CA VAL A 252 -0.79 -7.72 -21.17
C VAL A 252 -0.90 -8.96 -20.27
N TYR A 253 -1.88 -8.97 -19.38
CA TYR A 253 -2.12 -10.05 -18.44
C TYR A 253 -3.43 -10.73 -18.82
N ALA A 254 -3.35 -11.98 -19.26
CA ALA A 254 -4.41 -12.72 -19.96
C ALA A 254 -5.76 -12.89 -19.23
N ASP A 255 -5.84 -12.53 -17.97
CA ASP A 255 -7.05 -12.58 -17.18
C ASP A 255 -7.41 -11.17 -16.67
N SER A 256 -8.33 -10.50 -17.36
CA SER A 256 -8.95 -9.29 -16.80
C SER A 256 -9.69 -9.67 -15.53
N ILE A 257 -9.19 -9.17 -14.39
CA ILE A 257 -9.75 -9.47 -13.09
C ILE A 257 -10.96 -8.56 -12.89
N ASP A 258 -12.13 -9.05 -13.24
CA ASP A 258 -13.41 -8.46 -12.87
C ASP A 258 -14.07 -9.38 -11.83
N HIS A 259 -13.67 -9.22 -10.57
CA HIS A 259 -14.18 -10.04 -9.47
C HIS A 259 -15.23 -9.28 -8.64
N PRO A 260 -16.21 -9.98 -8.08
CA PRO A 260 -17.28 -9.38 -7.27
C PRO A 260 -16.82 -8.85 -5.90
N GLY A 261 -15.51 -8.77 -5.64
CA GLY A 261 -14.97 -8.16 -4.43
C GLY A 261 -15.33 -8.91 -3.14
N LYS A 262 -14.61 -9.96 -2.81
CA LYS A 262 -14.72 -10.63 -1.50
C LYS A 262 -14.11 -9.78 -0.41
N ILE A 263 -14.71 -9.78 0.78
CA ILE A 263 -14.21 -9.04 1.94
C ILE A 263 -13.49 -9.99 2.89
N ILE A 264 -12.30 -9.63 3.32
CA ILE A 264 -11.56 -10.30 4.40
C ILE A 264 -11.55 -9.37 5.61
N ASP A 265 -12.29 -9.70 6.66
CA ASP A 265 -12.33 -8.91 7.90
C ASP A 265 -11.21 -9.34 8.84
N SER A 266 -10.20 -8.50 8.96
CA SER A 266 -9.07 -8.64 9.90
C SER A 266 -9.00 -7.50 10.92
N ARG A 267 -10.10 -6.76 11.14
CA ARG A 267 -10.13 -5.58 12.00
C ARG A 267 -9.76 -5.86 13.46
N ASP A 268 -10.06 -7.04 13.97
CA ASP A 268 -9.60 -7.43 15.30
C ASP A 268 -8.17 -7.96 15.21
N TYR A 269 -7.20 -7.06 15.43
CA TYR A 269 -5.77 -7.38 15.38
C TYR A 269 -5.41 -8.52 16.35
N SER A 270 -6.02 -8.59 17.52
CA SER A 270 -5.67 -9.52 18.59
C SER A 270 -5.85 -10.98 18.23
N VAL A 271 -6.80 -11.28 17.33
CA VAL A 271 -7.10 -12.64 16.87
C VAL A 271 -6.74 -12.89 15.40
N SER A 272 -6.65 -11.81 14.59
CA SER A 272 -6.35 -11.93 13.17
C SER A 272 -4.87 -12.16 12.89
N PHE A 273 -3.97 -11.71 13.77
CA PHE A 273 -2.54 -11.81 13.54
C PHE A 273 -1.90 -12.82 14.49
N ALA A 274 -1.15 -13.77 13.95
CA ALA A 274 -0.27 -14.64 14.69
C ALA A 274 1.16 -14.10 14.65
N SER A 275 1.83 -14.06 15.80
CA SER A 275 3.19 -13.54 15.94
C SER A 275 4.12 -14.59 16.51
N ALA A 276 5.41 -14.47 16.17
CA ALA A 276 6.48 -15.27 16.73
C ALA A 276 6.61 -15.02 18.24
N SER A 277 6.63 -16.09 19.03
CA SER A 277 6.83 -16.04 20.48
C SER A 277 8.28 -16.23 20.91
N ALA A 278 9.19 -16.49 19.96
CA ALA A 278 10.62 -16.63 20.16
C ALA A 278 11.39 -16.27 18.88
N ASP A 279 12.69 -16.07 19.05
CA ASP A 279 13.62 -15.93 17.94
C ASP A 279 13.92 -17.29 17.31
N GLY A 280 14.05 -17.35 15.98
CA GLY A 280 14.39 -18.60 15.31
C GLY A 280 14.18 -18.56 13.80
N ILE A 281 14.07 -19.74 13.20
CA ILE A 281 13.69 -19.94 11.80
C ILE A 281 12.23 -20.36 11.78
N TYR A 282 11.40 -19.53 11.16
CA TYR A 282 9.98 -19.82 11.00
C TYR A 282 9.75 -20.68 9.75
N GLU A 283 9.00 -21.73 9.92
CA GLU A 283 8.53 -22.64 8.88
C GLU A 283 7.02 -22.44 8.71
N ASN A 284 6.57 -21.95 7.55
CA ASN A 284 5.15 -21.88 7.23
C ASN A 284 4.53 -23.29 7.16
N ARG A 285 3.37 -23.49 7.75
CA ARG A 285 2.56 -24.72 7.69
C ARG A 285 1.22 -24.50 7.00
N VAL A 286 1.01 -23.30 6.50
CA VAL A 286 -0.16 -22.91 5.71
C VAL A 286 0.29 -22.07 4.51
N ASP A 287 -0.52 -22.10 3.47
CA ASP A 287 -0.35 -21.28 2.28
C ASP A 287 -1.43 -20.20 2.21
N LEU A 288 -1.20 -19.17 1.39
CA LEU A 288 -2.22 -18.18 1.07
C LEU A 288 -3.48 -18.84 0.53
N HIS A 289 -4.63 -18.23 0.76
CA HIS A 289 -5.97 -18.74 0.41
C HIS A 289 -6.45 -19.96 1.21
N GLN A 290 -5.60 -20.60 2.01
CA GLN A 290 -6.02 -21.74 2.82
C GLN A 290 -7.04 -21.34 3.88
N GLN A 291 -8.09 -22.15 4.03
CA GLN A 291 -9.04 -22.02 5.14
C GLN A 291 -8.48 -22.77 6.36
N VAL A 292 -8.52 -22.11 7.51
CA VAL A 292 -8.07 -22.68 8.79
C VAL A 292 -9.14 -22.50 9.88
N GLN A 293 -9.06 -23.35 10.90
CA GLN A 293 -9.87 -23.24 12.11
C GLN A 293 -9.03 -22.63 13.25
N ALA A 294 -9.68 -21.98 14.21
CA ALA A 294 -9.02 -21.58 15.45
C ALA A 294 -8.33 -22.78 16.12
N GLY A 295 -7.05 -22.65 16.45
CA GLY A 295 -6.22 -23.72 17.01
C GLY A 295 -5.40 -24.51 16.00
N ASP A 296 -5.66 -24.37 14.69
CA ASP A 296 -4.85 -25.04 13.65
C ASP A 296 -3.40 -24.56 13.69
N LEU A 297 -2.48 -25.48 13.37
CA LEU A 297 -1.06 -25.19 13.27
C LEU A 297 -0.79 -24.37 12.01
N VAL A 298 -0.28 -23.14 12.18
CA VAL A 298 0.04 -22.24 11.05
C VAL A 298 1.54 -22.13 10.80
N GLY A 299 2.37 -22.52 11.76
CA GLY A 299 3.81 -22.53 11.59
C GLY A 299 4.56 -23.13 12.76
N LEU A 300 5.86 -23.34 12.54
CA LEU A 300 6.81 -23.80 13.54
C LEU A 300 7.99 -22.82 13.63
N ILE A 301 8.48 -22.57 14.84
CA ILE A 301 9.72 -21.81 15.05
C ILE A 301 10.79 -22.81 15.53
N HIS A 302 11.87 -22.90 14.77
CA HIS A 302 13.02 -23.73 15.05
C HIS A 302 14.11 -22.88 15.71
N ASP A 303 14.51 -23.25 16.93
CA ASP A 303 15.68 -22.65 17.56
C ASP A 303 16.96 -23.22 16.94
N PHE A 304 17.69 -22.41 16.20
CA PHE A 304 18.93 -22.84 15.53
C PHE A 304 20.16 -22.85 16.46
N LYS A 305 19.99 -22.48 17.75
CA LYS A 305 21.08 -22.46 18.72
C LYS A 305 21.37 -23.89 19.31
N SER A 306 20.37 -24.79 19.25
CA SER A 306 20.54 -26.17 19.70
C SER A 306 19.58 -27.11 18.96
N ALA A 307 20.10 -28.19 18.42
CA ALA A 307 19.32 -29.25 17.77
C ALA A 307 18.41 -30.03 18.75
N ASP A 308 18.68 -29.95 20.06
CA ASP A 308 17.89 -30.62 21.09
C ASP A 308 16.71 -29.80 21.58
N ASN A 309 16.62 -28.52 21.16
CA ASN A 309 15.50 -27.65 21.52
C ASN A 309 14.21 -28.09 20.81
N LYS A 310 13.12 -28.03 21.56
CA LYS A 310 11.80 -28.31 20.99
C LYS A 310 11.38 -27.18 20.05
N VAL A 311 10.75 -27.54 18.94
CA VAL A 311 10.09 -26.58 18.07
C VAL A 311 8.93 -25.91 18.81
N ILE A 312 8.70 -24.62 18.50
CA ILE A 312 7.60 -23.84 19.07
C ILE A 312 6.50 -23.76 18.02
N GLU A 313 5.32 -24.18 18.39
CA GLU A 313 4.15 -24.14 17.52
C GLU A 313 3.53 -22.74 17.52
N VAL A 314 3.16 -22.26 16.33
CA VAL A 314 2.32 -21.06 16.13
C VAL A 314 0.98 -21.52 15.62
N ARG A 315 -0.09 -21.13 16.31
CA ARG A 315 -1.46 -21.57 16.00
C ARG A 315 -2.37 -20.41 15.66
N ALA A 316 -3.33 -20.68 14.77
CA ALA A 316 -4.40 -19.75 14.41
C ALA A 316 -5.21 -19.36 15.66
N ARG A 317 -5.42 -18.07 15.84
CA ARG A 317 -6.25 -17.54 16.95
C ARG A 317 -7.73 -17.44 16.60
N ARG A 318 -8.05 -17.51 15.29
CA ARG A 318 -9.41 -17.48 14.75
C ARG A 318 -9.51 -18.40 13.54
N SER A 319 -10.75 -18.77 13.20
CA SER A 319 -11.06 -19.40 11.93
C SER A 319 -11.15 -18.37 10.81
N GLY A 320 -10.78 -18.74 9.58
CA GLY A 320 -10.86 -17.87 8.41
C GLY A 320 -9.90 -18.24 7.31
N ILE A 321 -9.69 -17.32 6.39
CA ILE A 321 -8.76 -17.46 5.27
C ILE A 321 -7.39 -16.89 5.64
N VAL A 322 -6.32 -17.59 5.26
CA VAL A 322 -4.94 -17.10 5.38
C VAL A 322 -4.69 -16.05 4.30
N ALA A 323 -4.54 -14.79 4.70
CA ALA A 323 -4.38 -13.65 3.80
C ALA A 323 -2.95 -13.10 3.78
N LEU A 324 -2.10 -13.47 4.76
CA LEU A 324 -0.68 -13.16 4.81
C LEU A 324 0.08 -14.33 5.40
N VAL A 325 1.24 -14.63 4.82
CA VAL A 325 2.24 -15.55 5.37
C VAL A 325 3.60 -14.86 5.48
N ARG A 326 4.47 -15.40 6.34
CA ARG A 326 5.86 -14.94 6.45
C ARG A 326 6.61 -15.24 5.16
N GLY A 327 7.23 -14.21 4.56
CA GLY A 327 8.02 -14.34 3.33
C GLY A 327 9.53 -14.55 3.57
N TYR A 328 10.01 -14.24 4.79
CA TYR A 328 11.42 -14.34 5.18
C TYR A 328 11.54 -15.13 6.47
N SER A 329 12.16 -16.31 6.39
CA SER A 329 12.15 -17.30 7.47
C SER A 329 12.73 -16.88 8.82
N PRO A 330 13.82 -16.08 8.94
CA PRO A 330 14.26 -15.59 10.23
C PRO A 330 13.20 -14.74 10.91
N VAL A 331 12.95 -15.00 12.19
CA VAL A 331 12.01 -14.24 13.03
C VAL A 331 12.64 -13.89 14.36
N THR A 332 12.15 -12.76 14.89
CA THR A 332 12.36 -12.36 16.28
C THR A 332 11.03 -12.33 17.01
N THR A 333 11.08 -12.39 18.33
CA THR A 333 9.89 -12.33 19.18
C THR A 333 9.05 -11.08 18.85
N GLY A 334 7.77 -11.28 18.55
CA GLY A 334 6.84 -10.20 18.17
C GLY A 334 6.63 -10.05 16.67
N ASP A 335 7.49 -10.62 15.82
CA ASP A 335 7.28 -10.57 14.37
C ASP A 335 5.96 -11.22 13.97
N VAL A 336 5.16 -10.54 13.14
CA VAL A 336 3.97 -11.13 12.53
C VAL A 336 4.38 -12.20 11.52
N VAL A 337 3.76 -13.37 11.61
CA VAL A 337 4.08 -14.51 10.76
C VAL A 337 2.90 -15.01 9.92
N CYS A 338 1.68 -14.68 10.34
CA CYS A 338 0.47 -15.06 9.59
C CYS A 338 -0.66 -14.07 9.90
N MET A 339 -1.50 -13.76 8.91
CA MET A 339 -2.76 -13.05 9.10
C MET A 339 -3.91 -13.90 8.59
N ILE A 340 -4.95 -14.02 9.41
CA ILE A 340 -6.16 -14.79 9.14
C ILE A 340 -7.34 -13.86 9.31
N GLY A 341 -8.19 -13.76 8.29
CA GLY A 341 -9.40 -12.94 8.33
C GLY A 341 -10.66 -13.74 8.06
N GLU A 342 -11.78 -13.24 8.54
CA GLU A 342 -13.10 -13.80 8.23
C GLU A 342 -13.47 -13.43 6.79
N LEU A 343 -13.80 -14.43 5.98
CA LEU A 343 -14.10 -14.24 4.57
C LEU A 343 -15.61 -14.06 4.35
N PHE A 344 -15.98 -12.98 3.68
CA PHE A 344 -17.33 -12.70 3.22
C PHE A 344 -17.37 -12.70 1.68
N PRO A 345 -18.40 -13.29 1.07
CA PRO A 345 -18.50 -13.41 -0.39
C PRO A 345 -18.75 -12.07 -1.10
N SER A 346 -19.23 -11.06 -0.37
CA SER A 346 -19.45 -9.71 -0.88
C SER A 346 -19.52 -8.68 0.25
N ILE A 347 -19.56 -7.40 -0.10
CA ILE A 347 -19.74 -6.30 0.85
C ILE A 347 -21.11 -6.36 1.54
N GLU A 348 -22.16 -6.72 0.83
CA GLU A 348 -23.51 -6.81 1.38
C GLU A 348 -23.58 -7.90 2.47
N ALA A 349 -22.90 -9.05 2.23
CA ALA A 349 -22.82 -10.11 3.23
C ALA A 349 -22.05 -9.66 4.48
N PHE A 350 -21.01 -8.87 4.31
CA PHE A 350 -20.26 -8.28 5.42
C PHE A 350 -21.11 -7.26 6.20
N GLU A 351 -21.79 -6.31 5.52
CA GLU A 351 -22.63 -5.29 6.16
C GLU A 351 -23.77 -5.94 6.95
N LYS A 352 -24.44 -6.94 6.37
CA LYS A 352 -25.44 -7.72 7.07
C LYS A 352 -24.91 -8.35 8.36
N SER A 353 -23.68 -8.86 8.34
CA SER A 353 -23.05 -9.44 9.54
C SER A 353 -22.83 -8.39 10.64
N LEU A 354 -22.54 -7.12 10.27
CA LEU A 354 -22.40 -6.03 11.23
C LEU A 354 -23.72 -5.67 11.89
N GLU A 355 -24.81 -5.63 11.11
CA GLU A 355 -26.16 -5.37 11.64
C GLU A 355 -26.57 -6.46 12.64
N GLU A 356 -26.35 -7.74 12.30
CA GLU A 356 -26.66 -8.87 13.17
C GLU A 356 -25.82 -8.87 14.48
N LYS A 357 -24.55 -8.45 14.42
CA LYS A 357 -23.69 -8.31 15.60
C LYS A 357 -24.10 -7.12 16.48
N SER A 358 -24.63 -6.05 15.88
CA SER A 358 -25.09 -4.85 16.63
C SER A 358 -26.45 -5.03 17.30
N ALA A 359 -27.25 -6.01 16.84
CA ALA A 359 -28.58 -6.32 17.37
C ALA A 359 -28.53 -7.30 18.57
N ARG A 360 -27.38 -7.86 18.90
CA ARG A 360 -27.12 -8.76 20.04
C ARG A 360 -26.49 -8.02 21.20
#